data_7e48fecf9ff481b22b911153db2f3dcb
#
_entry.id   7e48fecf9ff481b22b911153db2f3dcb
#
_cell.length_a   1.000
_cell.length_b   1.000
_cell.length_c   1.000
_cell.angle_alpha   90.00
_cell.angle_beta   90.00
_cell.angle_gamma   90.00
#
_symmetry.space_group_name_H-M   'P 1'
#
loop_
_entity.id
_entity.type
_entity.pdbx_description
1 polymer ?
#
loop_
_entity_poly.entity_id
_entity_poly.type
_entity_poly.pdbx_seq_one_letter_code
_entity_poly.pdbx_strand_id
1 'polypeptide(L)'
;DIAEFNPLARMAMDTFVLWVNAESDIKTLDDYVAAVSSAGGSWKMGGTGTGQEDSLVTAMLEKEFGIKHTYVPFKGGGTVAKNLVGNHIDSTVNNPAEQMGFWKAGKVRPIVAFTPERLDVFPDVPTAKELGHTIVYWMQRSFVAPKGMPTAAIDYYTEMFEKLSATEEWQTYAKEKALVADMITGSELQKYFLDERAKHKEILASSE
;
A
#
# COMPACT_ATOMS: atom_id res chain seq x y z
N ASP A 1 -2.12 7.22 21.02
CA ASP A 1 -1.87 8.55 20.44
C ASP A 1 -0.41 8.62 19.95
N ILE A 2 -0.16 9.29 18.83
CA ILE A 2 1.19 9.57 18.30
C ILE A 2 2.11 10.22 19.34
N ALA A 3 1.54 11.00 20.27
CA ALA A 3 2.29 11.62 21.37
C ALA A 3 2.84 10.62 22.42
N GLU A 4 2.44 9.35 22.36
CA GLU A 4 2.92 8.29 23.27
C GLU A 4 4.15 7.55 22.74
N PHE A 5 4.63 7.95 21.56
CA PHE A 5 5.79 7.32 20.91
C PHE A 5 6.85 8.34 20.53
N ASN A 6 8.10 7.91 20.59
CA ASN A 6 9.23 8.62 20.01
C ASN A 6 9.53 8.01 18.63
N PRO A 7 9.54 8.79 17.54
CA PRO A 7 9.94 8.29 16.23
C PRO A 7 11.43 7.93 16.24
N LEU A 8 11.79 6.75 15.73
CA LEU A 8 13.19 6.36 15.54
C LEU A 8 13.57 6.53 14.07
N ALA A 9 12.92 5.76 13.19
CA ALA A 9 13.24 5.76 11.77
C ALA A 9 12.03 5.34 10.92
N ARG A 10 11.76 6.03 9.82
CA ARG A 10 11.03 5.47 8.69
C ARG A 10 12.05 4.86 7.75
N MET A 11 11.96 3.56 7.51
CA MET A 11 12.91 2.85 6.66
C MET A 11 12.49 2.80 5.21
N ALA A 12 11.18 2.79 4.96
CA ALA A 12 10.63 2.73 3.60
C ALA A 12 9.18 3.19 3.55
N MET A 13 8.73 3.49 2.34
CA MET A 13 7.31 3.56 1.98
C MET A 13 6.92 2.24 1.31
N ASP A 14 5.83 1.64 1.79
CA ASP A 14 5.23 0.46 1.18
C ASP A 14 4.12 0.89 0.23
N THR A 15 4.06 0.23 -0.89
CA THR A 15 3.25 0.64 -2.03
C THR A 15 2.02 -0.24 -2.18
N PHE A 16 1.00 0.27 -2.89
CA PHE A 16 -0.21 -0.48 -3.20
C PHE A 16 -0.40 -0.54 -4.71
N VAL A 17 -0.88 -1.68 -5.16
CA VAL A 17 -1.18 -1.96 -6.57
C VAL A 17 -2.53 -2.64 -6.65
N LEU A 18 -3.31 -2.32 -7.68
CA LEU A 18 -4.54 -3.03 -8.02
C LEU A 18 -4.19 -4.31 -8.78
N TRP A 19 -4.70 -5.42 -8.29
CA TRP A 19 -4.45 -6.76 -8.82
C TRP A 19 -5.73 -7.45 -9.23
N VAL A 20 -5.66 -8.21 -10.31
CA VAL A 20 -6.70 -9.14 -10.74
C VAL A 20 -6.09 -10.52 -10.98
N ASN A 21 -6.93 -11.56 -11.07
CA ASN A 21 -6.48 -12.87 -11.53
C ASN A 21 -5.95 -12.76 -12.97
N ALA A 22 -4.83 -13.41 -13.29
CA ALA A 22 -4.21 -13.33 -14.62
C ALA A 22 -5.07 -13.93 -15.73
N GLU A 23 -6.01 -14.82 -15.39
CA GLU A 23 -6.97 -15.44 -16.33
C GLU A 23 -8.14 -14.52 -16.67
N SER A 24 -8.32 -13.39 -15.96
CA SER A 24 -9.37 -12.41 -16.26
C SER A 24 -9.08 -11.67 -17.58
N ASP A 25 -10.12 -11.16 -18.21
CA ASP A 25 -10.03 -10.33 -19.41
C ASP A 25 -9.57 -8.90 -19.13
N ILE A 26 -9.48 -8.51 -17.85
CA ILE A 26 -9.09 -7.17 -17.41
C ILE A 26 -7.59 -6.98 -17.59
N LYS A 27 -7.20 -5.99 -18.40
CA LYS A 27 -5.81 -5.66 -18.70
C LYS A 27 -5.44 -4.21 -18.39
N THR A 28 -6.42 -3.34 -18.30
CA THR A 28 -6.26 -1.91 -18.06
C THR A 28 -7.14 -1.44 -16.90
N LEU A 29 -6.90 -0.23 -16.42
CA LEU A 29 -7.76 0.41 -15.42
C LEU A 29 -9.17 0.66 -15.99
N ASP A 30 -9.29 1.02 -17.27
CA ASP A 30 -10.59 1.24 -17.91
C ASP A 30 -11.40 -0.06 -18.00
N ASP A 31 -10.76 -1.19 -18.36
CA ASP A 31 -11.41 -2.51 -18.34
C ASP A 31 -11.94 -2.83 -16.93
N TYR A 32 -11.10 -2.54 -15.90
CA TYR A 32 -11.47 -2.76 -14.51
C TYR A 32 -12.69 -1.93 -14.11
N VAL A 33 -12.66 -0.63 -14.37
CA VAL A 33 -13.77 0.28 -14.04
C VAL A 33 -15.07 -0.14 -14.74
N ALA A 34 -14.99 -0.51 -16.03
CA ALA A 34 -16.13 -1.00 -16.79
C ALA A 34 -16.70 -2.30 -16.19
N ALA A 35 -15.83 -3.26 -15.82
CA ALA A 35 -16.26 -4.52 -15.23
C ALA A 35 -16.94 -4.31 -13.87
N VAL A 36 -16.36 -3.50 -12.99
CA VAL A 36 -16.92 -3.18 -11.66
C VAL A 36 -18.26 -2.46 -11.81
N SER A 37 -18.36 -1.48 -12.71
CA SER A 37 -19.60 -0.76 -13.00
C SER A 37 -20.72 -1.70 -13.45
N SER A 38 -20.38 -2.63 -14.36
CA SER A 38 -21.33 -3.63 -14.88
C SER A 38 -21.79 -4.62 -13.81
N ALA A 39 -20.97 -4.89 -12.81
CA ALA A 39 -21.29 -5.80 -11.71
C ALA A 39 -22.31 -5.21 -10.70
N GLY A 40 -22.60 -3.90 -10.76
CA GLY A 40 -23.65 -3.28 -9.95
C GLY A 40 -23.47 -3.44 -8.44
N GLY A 41 -22.22 -3.45 -7.94
CA GLY A 41 -21.88 -3.61 -6.52
C GLY A 41 -21.64 -5.07 -6.08
N SER A 42 -21.81 -6.07 -6.95
CA SER A 42 -21.52 -7.48 -6.63
C SER A 42 -20.04 -7.85 -6.77
N TRP A 43 -19.21 -6.97 -7.34
CA TRP A 43 -17.77 -7.16 -7.50
C TRP A 43 -17.06 -7.26 -6.15
N LYS A 44 -16.38 -8.38 -5.90
CA LYS A 44 -15.70 -8.65 -4.64
C LYS A 44 -14.29 -8.08 -4.64
N MET A 45 -14.10 -7.02 -3.89
CA MET A 45 -12.77 -6.48 -3.58
C MET A 45 -12.26 -7.10 -2.29
N GLY A 46 -11.24 -7.93 -2.36
CA GLY A 46 -10.59 -8.47 -1.17
C GLY A 46 -9.54 -7.53 -0.61
N GLY A 47 -9.39 -7.52 0.70
CA GLY A 47 -8.35 -6.74 1.38
C GLY A 47 -8.20 -7.15 2.84
N THR A 48 -7.38 -6.44 3.57
CA THR A 48 -7.21 -6.59 5.01
C THR A 48 -8.41 -6.03 5.78
N GLY A 49 -8.35 -5.91 7.10
CA GLY A 49 -9.51 -5.50 7.90
C GLY A 49 -10.12 -4.16 7.48
N THR A 50 -11.41 -4.03 7.65
CA THR A 50 -12.14 -2.78 7.38
C THR A 50 -11.53 -1.62 8.18
N GLY A 51 -11.32 -0.47 7.53
CA GLY A 51 -10.63 0.69 8.09
C GLY A 51 -9.09 0.61 8.00
N GLN A 52 -8.54 -0.50 7.49
CA GLN A 52 -7.13 -0.62 7.16
C GLN A 52 -6.86 -0.11 5.73
N GLU A 53 -5.60 -0.08 5.33
CA GLU A 53 -5.09 0.56 4.13
C GLU A 53 -5.81 0.10 2.86
N ASP A 54 -5.99 -1.22 2.69
CA ASP A 54 -6.64 -1.78 1.49
C ASP A 54 -8.08 -1.26 1.34
N SER A 55 -8.82 -1.14 2.47
CA SER A 55 -10.19 -0.61 2.45
C SER A 55 -10.22 0.89 2.18
N LEU A 56 -9.21 1.64 2.63
CA LEU A 56 -9.10 3.07 2.33
C LEU A 56 -8.83 3.30 0.84
N VAL A 57 -7.90 2.55 0.24
CA VAL A 57 -7.64 2.64 -1.20
C VAL A 57 -8.86 2.20 -2.01
N THR A 58 -9.58 1.18 -1.55
CA THR A 58 -10.86 0.78 -2.17
C THR A 58 -11.87 1.92 -2.16
N ALA A 59 -12.04 2.61 -1.03
CA ALA A 59 -12.93 3.76 -0.93
C ALA A 59 -12.50 4.93 -1.84
N MET A 60 -11.19 5.15 -2.00
CA MET A 60 -10.66 6.14 -2.94
C MET A 60 -11.01 5.78 -4.39
N LEU A 61 -10.89 4.51 -4.79
CA LEU A 61 -11.33 4.02 -6.11
C LEU A 61 -12.83 4.22 -6.33
N GLU A 62 -13.64 3.86 -5.34
CA GLU A 62 -15.09 4.04 -5.41
C GLU A 62 -15.47 5.50 -5.63
N LYS A 63 -14.82 6.41 -4.90
CA LYS A 63 -15.07 7.85 -5.00
C LYS A 63 -14.61 8.43 -6.34
N GLU A 64 -13.42 8.06 -6.81
CA GLU A 64 -12.84 8.56 -8.06
C GLU A 64 -13.64 8.15 -9.27
N PHE A 65 -14.08 6.90 -9.33
CA PHE A 65 -14.74 6.32 -10.51
C PHE A 65 -16.26 6.19 -10.41
N GLY A 66 -16.86 6.53 -9.27
CA GLY A 66 -18.30 6.35 -9.04
C GLY A 66 -18.76 4.88 -9.07
N ILE A 67 -17.87 3.95 -8.74
CA ILE A 67 -18.11 2.51 -8.72
C ILE A 67 -18.35 1.99 -7.30
N LYS A 68 -18.83 0.75 -7.17
CA LYS A 68 -19.08 0.11 -5.88
C LYS A 68 -18.57 -1.32 -5.84
N HIS A 69 -17.99 -1.69 -4.70
CA HIS A 69 -17.49 -3.03 -4.42
C HIS A 69 -18.23 -3.67 -3.24
N THR A 70 -18.32 -4.99 -3.25
CA THR A 70 -18.52 -5.76 -2.02
C THR A 70 -17.16 -6.03 -1.42
N TYR A 71 -16.79 -5.31 -0.35
CA TYR A 71 -15.50 -5.49 0.32
C TYR A 71 -15.48 -6.78 1.16
N VAL A 72 -14.47 -7.63 0.96
CA VAL A 72 -14.28 -8.90 1.66
C VAL A 72 -13.02 -8.84 2.51
N PRO A 73 -13.11 -8.67 3.85
CA PRO A 73 -11.94 -8.55 4.72
C PRO A 73 -11.31 -9.90 5.06
N PHE A 74 -9.97 -9.94 5.09
CA PHE A 74 -9.15 -11.09 5.46
C PHE A 74 -8.14 -10.74 6.55
N LYS A 75 -7.53 -11.76 7.18
CA LYS A 75 -6.52 -11.61 8.23
C LYS A 75 -5.09 -11.46 7.67
N GLY A 76 -4.89 -10.59 6.68
CA GLY A 76 -3.58 -10.27 6.13
C GLY A 76 -3.44 -10.51 4.64
N GLY A 77 -2.52 -9.76 4.02
CA GLY A 77 -2.34 -9.66 2.57
C GLY A 77 -2.03 -10.98 1.87
N GLY A 78 -1.24 -11.86 2.48
CA GLY A 78 -0.96 -13.18 1.90
C GLY A 78 -2.19 -14.08 1.81
N THR A 79 -3.19 -13.92 2.71
CA THR A 79 -4.48 -14.62 2.60
C THR A 79 -5.32 -14.02 1.48
N VAL A 80 -5.33 -12.69 1.36
CA VAL A 80 -5.98 -11.98 0.24
C VAL A 80 -5.44 -12.49 -1.09
N ALA A 81 -4.10 -12.54 -1.25
CA ALA A 81 -3.44 -13.00 -2.46
C ALA A 81 -3.87 -14.43 -2.88
N LYS A 82 -3.93 -15.36 -1.91
CA LYS A 82 -4.40 -16.74 -2.16
C LYS A 82 -5.86 -16.79 -2.62
N ASN A 83 -6.73 -15.94 -2.05
CA ASN A 83 -8.14 -15.88 -2.44
C ASN A 83 -8.32 -15.26 -3.84
N LEU A 84 -7.46 -14.31 -4.25
CA LEU A 84 -7.45 -13.80 -5.62
C LEU A 84 -7.06 -14.88 -6.62
N VAL A 85 -5.99 -15.63 -6.35
CA VAL A 85 -5.55 -16.75 -7.20
C VAL A 85 -6.62 -17.84 -7.30
N GLY A 86 -7.36 -18.09 -6.21
CA GLY A 86 -8.45 -19.06 -6.15
C GLY A 86 -9.79 -18.58 -6.73
N ASN A 87 -9.86 -17.37 -7.30
CA ASN A 87 -11.10 -16.76 -7.79
C ASN A 87 -12.24 -16.68 -6.74
N HIS A 88 -11.89 -16.53 -5.45
CA HIS A 88 -12.86 -16.29 -4.38
C HIS A 88 -13.21 -14.81 -4.23
N ILE A 89 -12.33 -13.94 -4.72
CA ILE A 89 -12.50 -12.51 -4.90
C ILE A 89 -12.10 -12.13 -6.33
N ASP A 90 -12.65 -11.02 -6.83
CA ASP A 90 -12.46 -10.59 -8.21
C ASP A 90 -11.23 -9.69 -8.39
N SER A 91 -10.89 -8.92 -7.37
CA SER A 91 -9.73 -8.03 -7.32
C SER A 91 -9.25 -7.77 -5.91
N THR A 92 -8.07 -7.17 -5.80
CA THR A 92 -7.54 -6.62 -4.54
C THR A 92 -6.65 -5.43 -4.79
N VAL A 93 -6.63 -4.47 -3.87
CA VAL A 93 -5.52 -3.53 -3.70
C VAL A 93 -4.62 -4.10 -2.60
N ASN A 94 -3.40 -4.46 -2.95
CA ASN A 94 -2.51 -5.17 -2.02
C ASN A 94 -1.05 -4.77 -2.25
N ASN A 95 -0.24 -4.93 -1.23
CA ASN A 95 1.19 -4.67 -1.32
C ASN A 95 1.86 -5.64 -2.31
N PRO A 96 2.74 -5.18 -3.19
CA PRO A 96 3.45 -6.04 -4.15
C PRO A 96 4.15 -7.22 -3.49
N ALA A 97 4.75 -7.03 -2.31
CA ALA A 97 5.45 -8.10 -1.58
C ALA A 97 4.58 -9.36 -1.37
N GLU A 98 3.27 -9.20 -1.16
CA GLU A 98 2.32 -10.29 -0.94
C GLU A 98 1.93 -11.02 -2.25
N GLN A 99 2.05 -10.35 -3.38
CA GLN A 99 1.64 -10.86 -4.69
C GLN A 99 2.82 -11.35 -5.54
N MET A 100 4.05 -10.96 -5.21
CA MET A 100 5.24 -11.16 -6.02
C MET A 100 5.45 -12.62 -6.46
N GLY A 101 5.24 -13.58 -5.57
CA GLY A 101 5.35 -15.01 -5.90
C GLY A 101 4.30 -15.46 -6.90
N PHE A 102 3.07 -15.00 -6.76
CA PHE A 102 1.96 -15.34 -7.67
C PHE A 102 2.09 -14.62 -9.01
N TRP A 103 2.57 -13.39 -9.02
CA TRP A 103 2.85 -12.65 -10.25
C TRP A 103 3.96 -13.32 -11.07
N LYS A 104 5.10 -13.66 -10.44
CA LYS A 104 6.19 -14.41 -11.11
C LYS A 104 5.73 -15.77 -11.64
N ALA A 105 4.73 -16.37 -11.02
CA ALA A 105 4.10 -17.61 -11.47
C ALA A 105 2.99 -17.40 -12.53
N GLY A 106 2.73 -16.15 -12.96
CA GLY A 106 1.72 -15.83 -13.95
C GLY A 106 0.27 -16.04 -13.48
N LYS A 107 0.01 -15.98 -12.16
CA LYS A 107 -1.31 -16.24 -11.57
C LYS A 107 -2.11 -14.97 -11.28
N VAL A 108 -1.45 -13.84 -11.13
CA VAL A 108 -2.06 -12.52 -10.92
C VAL A 108 -1.46 -11.49 -11.86
N ARG A 109 -2.21 -10.44 -12.14
CA ARG A 109 -1.80 -9.33 -13.01
C ARG A 109 -1.95 -8.02 -12.25
N PRO A 110 -0.85 -7.20 -12.18
CA PRO A 110 -0.95 -5.82 -11.72
C PRO A 110 -1.58 -4.96 -12.81
N ILE A 111 -2.51 -4.08 -12.44
CA ILE A 111 -3.25 -3.21 -13.36
C ILE A 111 -2.79 -1.76 -13.25
N VAL A 112 -2.69 -1.24 -12.04
CA VAL A 112 -2.29 0.15 -11.78
C VAL A 112 -1.62 0.26 -10.42
N ALA A 113 -0.57 1.07 -10.32
CA ALA A 113 0.09 1.41 -9.07
C ALA A 113 -0.45 2.74 -8.50
N PHE A 114 -0.57 2.81 -7.17
CA PHE A 114 -1.03 4.02 -6.47
C PHE A 114 0.16 4.82 -5.92
N THR A 115 1.23 4.86 -6.67
CA THR A 115 2.47 5.58 -6.35
C THR A 115 2.61 6.84 -7.21
N PRO A 116 3.41 7.84 -6.79
CA PRO A 116 3.66 9.04 -7.59
C PRO A 116 4.33 8.74 -8.94
N GLU A 117 5.18 7.68 -8.97
CA GLU A 117 5.96 7.22 -10.11
C GLU A 117 5.85 5.71 -10.24
N ARG A 118 6.17 5.16 -11.42
CA ARG A 118 6.15 3.70 -11.65
C ARG A 118 7.14 2.99 -10.73
N LEU A 119 6.76 1.78 -10.36
CA LEU A 119 7.64 0.90 -9.59
C LEU A 119 8.65 0.21 -10.51
N ASP A 120 9.92 0.22 -10.13
CA ASP A 120 11.01 -0.42 -10.89
C ASP A 120 10.74 -1.89 -11.21
N VAL A 121 10.07 -2.58 -10.28
CA VAL A 121 9.72 -4.01 -10.45
C VAL A 121 8.56 -4.22 -11.42
N PHE A 122 7.81 -3.17 -11.76
CA PHE A 122 6.67 -3.19 -12.68
C PHE A 122 6.75 -2.03 -13.68
N PRO A 123 7.79 -1.95 -14.53
CA PRO A 123 8.02 -0.79 -15.38
C PRO A 123 6.91 -0.57 -16.43
N ASP A 124 6.16 -1.63 -16.77
CA ASP A 124 5.06 -1.57 -17.72
C ASP A 124 3.70 -1.25 -17.07
N VAL A 125 3.63 -1.23 -15.72
CA VAL A 125 2.39 -0.92 -15.01
C VAL A 125 2.29 0.59 -14.78
N PRO A 126 1.26 1.26 -15.33
CA PRO A 126 1.09 2.69 -15.15
C PRO A 126 0.73 3.03 -13.71
N THR A 127 0.98 4.27 -13.29
CA THR A 127 0.40 4.80 -12.05
C THR A 127 -0.97 5.40 -12.33
N ALA A 128 -1.83 5.48 -11.30
CA ALA A 128 -3.10 6.18 -11.41
C ALA A 128 -2.90 7.65 -11.81
N LYS A 129 -1.82 8.27 -11.31
CA LYS A 129 -1.43 9.65 -11.66
C LYS A 129 -1.09 9.82 -13.15
N GLU A 130 -0.34 8.88 -13.75
CA GLU A 130 -0.04 8.89 -15.20
C GLU A 130 -1.31 8.78 -16.06
N LEU A 131 -2.32 8.08 -15.54
CA LEU A 131 -3.63 7.95 -16.19
C LEU A 131 -4.57 9.14 -15.94
N GLY A 132 -4.10 10.19 -15.25
CA GLY A 132 -4.85 11.43 -15.00
C GLY A 132 -5.69 11.43 -13.73
N HIS A 133 -5.54 10.43 -12.86
CA HIS A 133 -6.29 10.32 -11.60
C HIS A 133 -5.50 10.82 -10.42
N THR A 134 -6.21 11.25 -9.36
CA THR A 134 -5.58 11.87 -8.18
C THR A 134 -5.20 10.87 -7.08
N ILE A 135 -5.46 9.58 -7.27
CA ILE A 135 -5.21 8.56 -6.26
C ILE A 135 -3.71 8.30 -6.14
N VAL A 136 -3.14 8.74 -5.04
CA VAL A 136 -1.79 8.39 -4.60
C VAL A 136 -1.88 7.94 -3.15
N TYR A 137 -1.48 6.71 -2.88
CA TYR A 137 -1.52 6.14 -1.55
C TYR A 137 -0.36 5.16 -1.33
N TRP A 138 0.34 5.32 -0.23
CA TRP A 138 1.36 4.42 0.26
C TRP A 138 1.41 4.44 1.78
N MET A 139 2.00 3.43 2.38
CA MET A 139 2.09 3.26 3.81
C MET A 139 3.54 3.30 4.27
N GLN A 140 3.81 3.99 5.38
CA GLN A 140 5.15 4.00 5.95
C GLN A 140 5.51 2.69 6.68
N ARG A 141 6.77 2.32 6.61
CA ARG A 141 7.39 1.28 7.44
C ARG A 141 8.37 1.94 8.39
N SER A 142 7.93 2.14 9.64
CA SER A 142 8.65 2.92 10.63
C SER A 142 8.84 2.17 11.93
N PHE A 143 9.90 2.54 12.63
CA PHE A 143 10.19 2.11 13.99
C PHE A 143 9.94 3.27 14.94
N VAL A 144 9.31 2.96 16.05
CA VAL A 144 9.02 3.90 17.14
C VAL A 144 9.47 3.33 18.47
N ALA A 145 9.81 4.20 19.40
CA ALA A 145 10.14 3.85 20.76
C ALA A 145 9.04 4.32 21.73
N PRO A 146 8.88 3.69 22.90
CA PRO A 146 8.00 4.17 23.93
C PRO A 146 8.37 5.58 24.40
N LYS A 147 7.37 6.36 24.77
CA LYS A 147 7.57 7.62 25.48
C LYS A 147 8.40 7.39 26.74
N GLY A 148 9.41 8.24 26.95
CA GLY A 148 10.30 8.13 28.11
C GLY A 148 11.52 7.24 27.91
N MET A 149 11.74 6.68 26.70
CA MET A 149 13.00 6.06 26.38
C MET A 149 14.15 7.10 26.56
N PRO A 150 15.30 6.73 27.19
CA PRO A 150 16.43 7.64 27.33
C PRO A 150 16.96 8.13 25.98
N THR A 151 17.30 9.42 25.88
CA THR A 151 17.80 10.04 24.64
C THR A 151 18.97 9.27 24.04
N ALA A 152 19.93 8.84 24.86
CA ALA A 152 21.08 8.06 24.41
C ALA A 152 20.68 6.74 23.73
N ALA A 153 19.55 6.11 24.15
CA ALA A 153 19.05 4.91 23.48
C ALA A 153 18.32 5.27 22.16
N ILE A 154 17.59 6.37 22.13
CA ILE A 154 16.99 6.88 20.88
C ILE A 154 18.07 7.16 19.85
N ASP A 155 19.11 7.90 20.23
CA ASP A 155 20.25 8.24 19.36
C ASP A 155 20.94 6.98 18.83
N TYR A 156 21.19 6.00 19.72
CA TYR A 156 21.82 4.73 19.34
C TYR A 156 21.00 3.96 18.29
N TYR A 157 19.69 3.80 18.50
CA TYR A 157 18.84 3.08 17.55
C TYR A 157 18.66 3.85 16.25
N THR A 158 18.53 5.17 16.30
CA THR A 158 18.45 6.01 15.10
C THR A 158 19.71 5.85 14.25
N GLU A 159 20.91 5.96 14.85
CA GLU A 159 22.17 5.75 14.14
C GLU A 159 22.29 4.33 13.56
N MET A 160 21.82 3.32 14.30
CA MET A 160 21.78 1.93 13.82
C MET A 160 20.90 1.79 12.58
N PHE A 161 19.72 2.38 12.56
CA PHE A 161 18.83 2.35 11.40
C PHE A 161 19.39 3.15 10.21
N GLU A 162 20.05 4.27 10.45
CA GLU A 162 20.77 5.03 9.41
C GLU A 162 21.86 4.18 8.76
N LYS A 163 22.68 3.50 9.55
CA LYS A 163 23.70 2.58 9.03
C LYS A 163 23.07 1.42 8.25
N LEU A 164 22.00 0.82 8.78
CA LEU A 164 21.28 -0.26 8.10
C LEU A 164 20.73 0.20 6.76
N SER A 165 20.11 1.38 6.69
CA SER A 165 19.51 1.91 5.46
C SER A 165 20.53 2.12 4.34
N ALA A 166 21.79 2.34 4.68
CA ALA A 166 22.88 2.51 3.72
C ALA A 166 23.51 1.19 3.24
N THR A 167 23.11 0.03 3.79
CA THR A 167 23.67 -1.27 3.37
C THR A 167 23.11 -1.73 2.05
N GLU A 168 23.91 -2.47 1.28
CA GLU A 168 23.49 -3.09 0.03
C GLU A 168 22.37 -4.12 0.26
N GLU A 169 22.42 -4.85 1.37
CA GLU A 169 21.42 -5.84 1.76
C GLU A 169 20.05 -5.19 1.94
N TRP A 170 19.99 -4.03 2.62
CA TRP A 170 18.73 -3.31 2.78
C TRP A 170 18.19 -2.78 1.44
N GLN A 171 19.04 -2.17 0.62
CA GLN A 171 18.63 -1.64 -0.69
C GLN A 171 18.12 -2.77 -1.60
N THR A 172 18.81 -3.91 -1.60
CA THR A 172 18.38 -5.10 -2.36
C THR A 172 17.03 -5.62 -1.85
N TYR A 173 16.89 -5.77 -0.54
CA TYR A 173 15.63 -6.21 0.07
C TYR A 173 14.47 -5.27 -0.27
N ALA A 174 14.66 -3.96 -0.14
CA ALA A 174 13.64 -2.97 -0.45
C ALA A 174 13.19 -3.08 -1.91
N LYS A 175 14.14 -3.17 -2.84
CA LYS A 175 13.85 -3.35 -4.27
C LYS A 175 13.09 -4.65 -4.55
N GLU A 176 13.52 -5.78 -4.00
CA GLU A 176 12.84 -7.08 -4.20
C GLU A 176 11.40 -7.10 -3.67
N LYS A 177 11.12 -6.30 -2.64
CA LYS A 177 9.79 -6.16 -2.02
C LYS A 177 8.95 -5.03 -2.61
N ALA A 178 9.45 -4.32 -3.61
CA ALA A 178 8.82 -3.13 -4.19
C ALA A 178 8.57 -2.03 -3.14
N LEU A 179 9.42 -1.94 -2.13
CA LEU A 179 9.43 -0.84 -1.19
C LEU A 179 10.21 0.35 -1.80
N VAL A 180 9.76 1.56 -1.54
CA VAL A 180 10.54 2.75 -1.82
C VAL A 180 11.39 3.03 -0.59
N ALA A 181 12.71 2.81 -0.69
CA ALA A 181 13.65 3.11 0.39
C ALA A 181 13.72 4.62 0.58
N ASP A 182 13.13 5.12 1.66
CA ASP A 182 13.00 6.55 1.95
C ASP A 182 13.17 6.75 3.47
N MET A 183 14.43 6.94 3.84
CA MET A 183 14.84 7.06 5.24
C MET A 183 14.67 8.48 5.74
N ILE A 184 13.84 8.64 6.77
CA ILE A 184 13.77 9.87 7.57
C ILE A 184 13.74 9.55 9.07
N THR A 185 14.24 10.48 9.90
CA THR A 185 14.37 10.33 11.36
C THR A 185 13.95 11.60 12.10
N GLY A 186 13.96 11.57 13.41
CA GLY A 186 13.84 12.74 14.29
C GLY A 186 12.62 13.60 14.02
N SER A 187 12.82 14.92 13.96
CA SER A 187 11.73 15.90 13.81
C SER A 187 11.00 15.82 12.47
N GLU A 188 11.68 15.38 11.41
CA GLU A 188 11.07 15.18 10.09
C GLU A 188 10.08 14.04 10.14
N LEU A 189 10.45 12.91 10.76
CA LEU A 189 9.55 11.77 10.93
C LEU A 189 8.38 12.12 11.86
N GLN A 190 8.63 12.91 12.92
CA GLN A 190 7.56 13.39 13.79
C GLN A 190 6.54 14.25 13.03
N LYS A 191 7.02 15.16 12.20
CA LYS A 191 6.15 15.99 11.34
C LYS A 191 5.35 15.12 10.38
N TYR A 192 6.01 14.16 9.72
CA TYR A 192 5.36 13.22 8.83
C TYR A 192 4.20 12.48 9.51
N PHE A 193 4.40 11.97 10.73
CA PHE A 193 3.33 11.31 11.50
C PHE A 193 2.11 12.20 11.77
N LEU A 194 2.34 13.49 12.04
CA LEU A 194 1.27 14.44 12.29
C LEU A 194 0.48 14.76 11.01
N ASP A 195 1.19 14.94 9.90
CA ASP A 195 0.60 15.23 8.59
C ASP A 195 -0.24 14.03 8.10
N GLU A 196 0.30 12.81 8.18
CA GLU A 196 -0.43 11.60 7.79
C GLU A 196 -1.64 11.32 8.68
N ARG A 197 -1.54 11.60 9.98
CA ARG A 197 -2.69 11.51 10.88
C ARG A 197 -3.83 12.46 10.47
N ALA A 198 -3.50 13.68 10.07
CA ALA A 198 -4.49 14.65 9.61
C ALA A 198 -5.15 14.17 8.30
N LYS A 199 -4.36 13.75 7.33
CA LYS A 199 -4.81 13.21 6.04
C LYS A 199 -5.74 11.99 6.21
N HIS A 200 -5.36 11.03 7.05
CA HIS A 200 -6.20 9.84 7.28
C HIS A 200 -7.54 10.18 7.94
N LYS A 201 -7.57 11.18 8.84
CA LYS A 201 -8.84 11.66 9.39
C LYS A 201 -9.78 12.24 8.34
N GLU A 202 -9.24 12.97 7.36
CA GLU A 202 -10.03 13.52 6.25
C GLU A 202 -10.56 12.40 5.34
N ILE A 203 -9.73 11.40 5.01
CA ILE A 203 -10.14 10.24 4.20
C ILE A 203 -11.29 9.49 4.90
N LEU A 204 -11.15 9.18 6.18
CA LEU A 204 -12.18 8.47 6.95
C LEU A 204 -13.47 9.26 7.04
N ALA A 205 -13.40 10.57 7.32
CA ALA A 205 -14.57 11.42 7.36
C ALA A 205 -15.31 11.56 6.02
N SER A 206 -14.61 11.34 4.90
CA SER A 206 -15.20 11.40 3.55
C SER A 206 -15.77 10.06 3.07
N SER A 207 -15.56 8.99 3.85
CA SER A 207 -15.99 7.61 3.53
C SER A 207 -17.26 7.18 4.26
N GLU A 208 -17.75 8.01 5.20
CA GLU A 208 -19.05 7.88 5.87
C GLU A 208 -20.16 8.60 5.09
#